data_c1d62a0cf2783c6ca817ebd2a59faabc
#
_entry.id   c1d62a0cf2783c6ca817ebd2a59faabc
#
_cell.length_a   1.000
_cell.length_b   1.000
_cell.length_c   1.000
_cell.angle_alpha   90.00
_cell.angle_beta   90.00
_cell.angle_gamma   90.00
#
_symmetry.space_group_name_H-M   'P 1'
#
loop_
_entity.id
_entity.type
_entity.pdbx_description
1 polymer ?
#
loop_
_entity_poly.entity_id
_entity_poly.type
_entity_poly.pdbx_seq_one_letter_code
_entity_poly.pdbx_strand_id
1 'polypeptide(L)'
;MDKKTDRRVLKTKRAIYNAFVELLSEKEINHITITDISKKADINRKTFYNYYSNTYEVMEEIENLTVDTFIKRLDAIEFTNMTDFLTEIFSQFTEIINSDLDFFSHLFKTNNRSILIVKIVEAIKEYIR
;
A
#
# COMPACT_ATOMS: atom_id res chain seq x y z
N MET A 1 -11.82 14.05 17.67
CA MET A 1 -10.45 14.43 17.35
C MET A 1 -10.45 15.74 16.59
N ASP A 2 -9.65 16.73 16.97
CA ASP A 2 -9.67 18.02 16.28
C ASP A 2 -8.88 17.94 14.94
N LYS A 3 -9.12 18.91 14.07
CA LYS A 3 -8.51 18.95 12.74
C LYS A 3 -6.98 19.04 12.80
N LYS A 4 -6.44 19.68 13.82
CA LYS A 4 -5.01 19.88 14.00
C LYS A 4 -4.31 18.54 14.29
N THR A 5 -4.90 17.72 15.16
CA THR A 5 -4.40 16.37 15.47
C THR A 5 -4.44 15.47 14.23
N ASP A 6 -5.55 15.53 13.47
CA ASP A 6 -5.70 14.74 12.25
C ASP A 6 -4.65 15.09 11.20
N ARG A 7 -4.36 16.37 11.02
CA ARG A 7 -3.32 16.81 10.07
C ARG A 7 -1.94 16.32 10.49
N ARG A 8 -1.65 16.38 11.79
CA ARG A 8 -0.38 15.92 12.32
C ARG A 8 -0.18 14.43 12.10
N VAL A 9 -1.22 13.64 12.35
CA VAL A 9 -1.22 12.19 12.12
C VAL A 9 -0.98 11.90 10.63
N LEU A 10 -1.73 12.55 9.75
CA LEU A 10 -1.60 12.34 8.31
C LEU A 10 -0.22 12.71 7.80
N LYS A 11 0.33 13.82 8.28
CA LYS A 11 1.66 14.28 7.89
C LYS A 11 2.74 13.27 8.33
N THR A 12 2.63 12.76 9.55
CA THR A 12 3.58 11.78 10.08
C THR A 12 3.47 10.47 9.32
N LYS A 13 2.26 9.98 9.08
CA LYS A 13 2.06 8.74 8.32
C LYS A 13 2.56 8.87 6.88
N ARG A 14 2.39 10.02 6.26
CA ARG A 14 2.92 10.27 4.91
C ARG A 14 4.45 10.25 4.91
N ALA A 15 5.08 10.84 5.94
CA ALA A 15 6.54 10.81 6.06
C ALA A 15 7.05 9.38 6.22
N ILE A 16 6.37 8.57 7.03
CA ILE A 16 6.70 7.15 7.19
C ILE A 16 6.52 6.39 5.87
N TYR A 17 5.41 6.62 5.19
CA TYR A 17 5.13 5.99 3.89
C TYR A 17 6.24 6.31 2.87
N ASN A 18 6.57 7.59 2.71
CA ASN A 18 7.59 8.00 1.74
C ASN A 18 8.96 7.40 2.07
N ALA A 19 9.32 7.38 3.35
CA ALA A 19 10.58 6.78 3.81
C ALA A 19 10.61 5.28 3.50
N PHE A 20 9.51 4.59 3.80
CA PHE A 20 9.37 3.15 3.58
C PHE A 20 9.48 2.80 2.10
N VAL A 21 8.80 3.56 1.24
CA VAL A 21 8.84 3.34 -0.22
C VAL A 21 10.25 3.50 -0.76
N GLU A 22 10.98 4.53 -0.32
CA GLU A 22 12.38 4.71 -0.73
C GLU A 22 13.26 3.55 -0.27
N LEU A 23 13.05 3.08 0.96
CA LEU A 23 13.83 1.96 1.49
C LEU A 23 13.55 0.66 0.74
N LEU A 24 12.31 0.48 0.27
CA LEU A 24 11.96 -0.69 -0.55
C LEU A 24 12.71 -0.72 -1.88
N SER A 25 13.16 0.43 -2.38
CA SER A 25 13.97 0.47 -3.60
C SER A 25 15.41 0.00 -3.36
N GLU A 26 15.84 -0.01 -2.11
CA GLU A 26 17.22 -0.33 -1.73
C GLU A 26 17.37 -1.74 -1.18
N LYS A 27 16.33 -2.26 -0.50
CA LYS A 27 16.43 -3.55 0.19
C LYS A 27 15.06 -4.18 0.41
N GLU A 28 15.08 -5.48 0.69
CA GLU A 28 13.86 -6.22 1.00
C GLU A 28 13.31 -5.81 2.36
N ILE A 29 12.00 -6.00 2.54
CA ILE A 29 11.29 -5.57 3.76
C ILE A 29 11.90 -6.16 5.04
N ASN A 30 12.34 -7.39 5.02
CA ASN A 30 12.91 -8.04 6.21
C ASN A 30 14.25 -7.43 6.65
N HIS A 31 14.86 -6.60 5.81
CA HIS A 31 16.08 -5.87 6.15
C HIS A 31 15.84 -4.40 6.48
N ILE A 32 14.59 -3.94 6.36
CA ILE A 32 14.22 -2.56 6.70
C ILE A 32 13.93 -2.49 8.21
N THR A 33 14.62 -1.61 8.91
CA THR A 33 14.46 -1.46 10.36
C THR A 33 13.63 -0.22 10.69
N ILE A 34 13.09 -0.20 11.91
CA ILE A 34 12.38 0.99 12.41
C ILE A 34 13.34 2.19 12.47
N THR A 35 14.60 1.94 12.80
CA THR A 35 15.63 2.99 12.80
C THR A 35 15.82 3.58 11.41
N ASP A 36 15.87 2.72 10.38
CA ASP A 36 16.00 3.17 8.99
C ASP A 36 14.85 4.09 8.61
N ILE A 37 13.61 3.66 8.89
CA ILE A 37 12.42 4.44 8.57
C ILE A 37 12.41 5.76 9.34
N SER A 38 12.68 5.70 10.63
CA SER A 38 12.63 6.88 11.51
C SER A 38 13.64 7.94 11.09
N LYS A 39 14.84 7.53 10.74
CA LYS A 39 15.88 8.45 10.25
C LYS A 39 15.47 9.11 8.94
N LYS A 40 14.98 8.31 8.01
CA LYS A 40 14.60 8.80 6.69
C LYS A 40 13.36 9.70 6.74
N ALA A 41 12.44 9.39 7.64
CA ALA A 41 11.21 10.18 7.84
C ALA A 41 11.43 11.40 8.75
N ASP A 42 12.62 11.53 9.33
CA ASP A 42 12.96 12.59 10.26
C ASP A 42 12.03 12.63 11.47
N ILE A 43 11.81 11.47 12.07
CA ILE A 43 11.03 11.30 13.31
C ILE A 43 11.84 10.47 14.29
N ASN A 44 11.47 10.51 15.58
CA ASN A 44 12.08 9.61 16.54
C ASN A 44 11.34 8.27 16.57
N ARG A 45 11.97 7.22 17.11
CA ARG A 45 11.40 5.88 17.17
C ARG A 45 10.10 5.85 17.96
N LYS A 46 9.99 6.66 19.01
CA LYS A 46 8.77 6.76 19.81
C LYS A 46 7.58 7.20 18.96
N THR A 47 7.80 8.17 18.08
CA THR A 47 6.75 8.63 17.15
C THR A 47 6.30 7.51 16.23
N PHE A 48 7.23 6.72 15.70
CA PHE A 48 6.90 5.55 14.89
C PHE A 48 5.98 4.59 15.66
N TYR A 49 6.34 4.27 16.90
CA TYR A 49 5.58 3.33 17.72
C TYR A 49 4.19 3.83 18.11
N ASN A 50 3.91 5.13 17.95
CA ASN A 50 2.55 5.64 18.14
C ASN A 50 1.59 5.12 17.07
N TYR A 51 2.09 4.67 15.92
CA TYR A 51 1.26 4.27 14.77
C TYR A 51 1.43 2.81 14.37
N TYR A 52 2.62 2.24 14.58
CA TYR A 52 2.96 0.88 14.13
C TYR A 52 3.81 0.18 15.16
N SER A 53 3.61 -1.12 15.32
CA SER A 53 4.43 -1.94 16.21
C SER A 53 5.72 -2.42 15.56
N ASN A 54 5.71 -2.55 14.22
CA ASN A 54 6.88 -3.02 13.47
C ASN A 54 6.77 -2.57 12.01
N THR A 55 7.81 -2.88 11.23
CA THR A 55 7.88 -2.46 9.82
C THR A 55 6.87 -3.20 8.94
N TYR A 56 6.53 -4.43 9.29
CA TYR A 56 5.56 -5.21 8.51
C TYR A 56 4.15 -4.63 8.59
N GLU A 57 3.81 -3.96 9.69
CA GLU A 57 2.51 -3.29 9.81
C GLU A 57 2.38 -2.12 8.83
N VAL A 58 3.49 -1.43 8.54
CA VAL A 58 3.49 -0.38 7.51
C VAL A 58 3.14 -0.98 6.16
N MET A 59 3.80 -2.07 5.78
CA MET A 59 3.55 -2.76 4.52
C MET A 59 2.11 -3.29 4.45
N GLU A 60 1.65 -3.91 5.54
CA GLU A 60 0.29 -4.46 5.60
C GLU A 60 -0.77 -3.37 5.41
N GLU A 61 -0.60 -2.20 6.04
CA GLU A 61 -1.52 -1.09 5.85
C GLU A 61 -1.57 -0.64 4.39
N ILE A 62 -0.40 -0.51 3.75
CA ILE A 62 -0.32 -0.12 2.34
C ILE A 62 -1.00 -1.16 1.44
N GLU A 63 -0.72 -2.43 1.68
CA GLU A 63 -1.33 -3.53 0.92
C GLU A 63 -2.84 -3.54 1.07
N ASN A 64 -3.33 -3.41 2.30
CA ASN A 64 -4.76 -3.44 2.56
C ASN A 64 -5.48 -2.25 1.94
N LEU A 65 -4.88 -1.05 1.99
CA LEU A 65 -5.44 0.13 1.35
C LEU A 65 -5.48 -0.02 -0.17
N THR A 66 -4.47 -0.64 -0.76
CA THR A 66 -4.41 -0.90 -2.19
C THR A 66 -5.53 -1.86 -2.61
N VAL A 67 -5.71 -2.96 -1.87
CA VAL A 67 -6.76 -3.94 -2.12
C VAL A 67 -8.15 -3.31 -1.96
N ASP A 68 -8.35 -2.56 -0.88
CA ASP A 68 -9.63 -1.89 -0.63
C ASP A 68 -9.99 -0.92 -1.75
N THR A 69 -9.02 -0.15 -2.23
CA THR A 69 -9.22 0.78 -3.34
C THR A 69 -9.64 0.02 -4.60
N PHE A 70 -8.97 -1.08 -4.89
CA PHE A 70 -9.29 -1.93 -6.04
C PHE A 70 -10.71 -2.46 -5.98
N ILE A 71 -11.11 -3.02 -4.83
CA ILE A 71 -12.45 -3.58 -4.66
C ILE A 71 -13.52 -2.50 -4.76
N LYS A 72 -13.30 -1.34 -4.15
CA LYS A 72 -14.26 -0.23 -4.25
C LYS A 72 -14.44 0.25 -5.68
N ARG A 73 -13.38 0.28 -6.46
CA ARG A 73 -13.46 0.65 -7.88
C ARG A 73 -14.24 -0.38 -8.69
N LEU A 74 -14.05 -1.67 -8.40
CA LEU A 74 -14.83 -2.73 -9.05
C LEU A 74 -16.32 -2.64 -8.70
N ASP A 75 -16.65 -2.36 -7.43
CA ASP A 75 -18.03 -2.23 -6.98
C ASP A 75 -18.78 -1.10 -7.68
N ALA A 76 -18.06 -0.06 -8.10
CA ALA A 76 -18.66 1.09 -8.77
C ALA A 76 -18.94 0.85 -10.25
N ILE A 77 -18.53 -0.28 -10.81
CA ILE A 77 -18.61 -0.56 -12.24
C ILE A 77 -19.65 -1.65 -12.51
N GLU A 78 -20.51 -1.41 -13.52
CA GLU A 78 -21.44 -2.41 -14.01
C GLU A 78 -20.81 -3.11 -15.22
N PHE A 79 -20.99 -4.42 -15.28
CA PHE A 79 -20.53 -5.21 -16.42
C PHE A 79 -21.55 -6.29 -16.73
N THR A 80 -21.68 -6.62 -18.02
CA THR A 80 -22.74 -7.51 -18.51
C THR A 80 -22.24 -8.89 -18.91
N ASN A 81 -20.94 -9.06 -19.11
CA ASN A 81 -20.37 -10.34 -19.52
C ASN A 81 -18.94 -10.47 -19.02
N MET A 82 -18.37 -11.66 -19.20
CA MET A 82 -17.03 -11.98 -18.71
C MET A 82 -15.94 -11.13 -19.37
N THR A 83 -16.08 -10.81 -20.65
CA THR A 83 -15.10 -9.99 -21.36
C THR A 83 -15.05 -8.59 -20.77
N ASP A 84 -16.22 -7.97 -20.53
CA ASP A 84 -16.29 -6.66 -19.89
C ASP A 84 -15.69 -6.71 -18.48
N PHE A 85 -16.01 -7.77 -17.73
CA PHE A 85 -15.50 -7.96 -16.37
C PHE A 85 -13.97 -8.00 -16.36
N LEU A 86 -13.37 -8.82 -17.24
CA LEU A 86 -11.91 -8.95 -17.30
C LEU A 86 -11.24 -7.65 -17.78
N THR A 87 -11.85 -6.97 -18.74
CA THR A 87 -11.35 -5.70 -19.24
C THR A 87 -11.34 -4.66 -18.13
N GLU A 88 -12.40 -4.59 -17.33
CA GLU A 88 -12.49 -3.64 -16.23
C GLU A 88 -11.51 -3.96 -15.11
N ILE A 89 -11.34 -5.24 -14.76
CA ILE A 89 -10.34 -5.63 -13.76
C ILE A 89 -8.96 -5.16 -14.20
N PHE A 90 -8.61 -5.42 -15.45
CA PHE A 90 -7.30 -5.03 -15.99
C PHE A 90 -7.13 -3.51 -15.98
N SER A 91 -8.16 -2.79 -16.41
CA SER A 91 -8.15 -1.32 -16.45
C SER A 91 -7.97 -0.72 -15.05
N GLN A 92 -8.72 -1.21 -14.06
CA GLN A 92 -8.62 -0.70 -12.69
C GLN A 92 -7.27 -1.03 -12.06
N PHE A 93 -6.76 -2.20 -12.34
CA PHE A 93 -5.44 -2.61 -11.86
C PHE A 93 -4.36 -1.68 -12.42
N THR A 94 -4.43 -1.38 -13.71
CA THR A 94 -3.49 -0.48 -14.39
C THR A 94 -3.56 0.94 -13.79
N GLU A 95 -4.76 1.45 -13.54
CA GLU A 95 -4.93 2.77 -12.94
C GLU A 95 -4.35 2.84 -11.53
N ILE A 96 -4.54 1.81 -10.73
CA ILE A 96 -4.00 1.76 -9.36
C ILE A 96 -2.46 1.78 -9.40
N ILE A 97 -1.87 0.97 -10.27
CA ILE A 97 -0.41 0.94 -10.43
C ILE A 97 0.11 2.32 -10.84
N ASN A 98 -0.56 2.95 -11.81
CA ASN A 98 -0.15 4.27 -12.30
C ASN A 98 -0.36 5.38 -11.27
N SER A 99 -1.34 5.23 -10.38
CA SER A 99 -1.62 6.26 -9.37
C SER A 99 -0.51 6.37 -8.32
N ASP A 100 0.25 5.29 -8.11
CA ASP A 100 1.37 5.29 -7.18
C ASP A 100 2.53 4.51 -7.78
N LEU A 101 2.99 5.01 -8.93
CA LEU A 101 4.00 4.32 -9.74
C LEU A 101 5.31 4.11 -8.98
N ASP A 102 5.71 5.09 -8.16
CA ASP A 102 6.95 4.97 -7.38
C ASP A 102 6.89 3.77 -6.44
N PHE A 103 5.80 3.64 -5.68
CA PHE A 103 5.64 2.51 -4.77
C PHE A 103 5.70 1.18 -5.52
N PHE A 104 4.89 1.03 -6.58
CA PHE A 104 4.82 -0.24 -7.31
C PHE A 104 6.12 -0.54 -8.05
N SER A 105 6.77 0.49 -8.58
CA SER A 105 8.07 0.33 -9.23
C SER A 105 9.11 -0.23 -8.25
N HIS A 106 9.17 0.32 -7.05
CA HIS A 106 10.10 -0.14 -6.02
C HIS A 106 9.72 -1.52 -5.50
N LEU A 107 8.43 -1.78 -5.33
CA LEU A 107 7.94 -3.09 -4.91
C LEU A 107 8.35 -4.20 -5.88
N PHE A 108 8.25 -3.94 -7.19
CA PHE A 108 8.58 -4.93 -8.21
C PHE A 108 10.09 -5.07 -8.47
N LYS A 109 10.90 -4.13 -8.01
CA LYS A 109 12.37 -4.27 -8.09
C LYS A 109 12.92 -5.23 -7.05
N THR A 110 12.22 -5.42 -5.95
CA THR A 110 12.62 -6.31 -4.86
C THR A 110 11.69 -7.53 -4.84
N ASN A 111 11.95 -8.48 -3.94
CA ASN A 111 11.11 -9.67 -3.81
C ASN A 111 9.90 -9.47 -2.89
N ASN A 112 9.44 -8.21 -2.75
CA ASN A 112 8.34 -7.89 -1.84
C ASN A 112 6.94 -8.03 -2.47
N ARG A 113 6.85 -8.29 -3.78
CA ARG A 113 5.60 -8.26 -4.53
C ARG A 113 4.63 -9.42 -4.28
N SER A 114 5.16 -10.58 -3.85
CA SER A 114 4.37 -11.81 -3.80
C SER A 114 3.18 -11.74 -2.84
N ILE A 115 3.34 -11.10 -1.68
CA ILE A 115 2.27 -10.98 -0.69
C ILE A 115 1.13 -10.13 -1.22
N LEU A 116 1.44 -9.01 -1.86
CA LEU A 116 0.43 -8.13 -2.45
C LEU A 116 -0.35 -8.86 -3.54
N ILE A 117 0.34 -9.59 -4.41
CA ILE A 117 -0.31 -10.38 -5.47
C ILE A 117 -1.29 -11.38 -4.86
N VAL A 118 -0.86 -12.11 -3.83
CA VAL A 118 -1.74 -13.08 -3.15
C VAL A 118 -2.98 -12.39 -2.58
N LYS A 119 -2.81 -11.25 -1.93
CA LYS A 119 -3.94 -10.49 -1.36
C LYS A 119 -4.92 -10.03 -2.43
N ILE A 120 -4.43 -9.58 -3.57
CA ILE A 120 -5.28 -9.18 -4.70
C ILE A 120 -6.06 -10.37 -5.25
N VAL A 121 -5.40 -11.50 -5.45
CA VAL A 121 -6.04 -12.72 -5.95
C VAL A 121 -7.15 -13.17 -5.00
N GLU A 122 -6.88 -13.21 -3.70
CA GLU A 122 -7.89 -13.60 -2.71
C GLU A 122 -9.08 -12.63 -2.69
N ALA A 123 -8.80 -11.32 -2.81
CA ALA A 123 -9.86 -10.31 -2.86
C ALA A 123 -10.76 -10.49 -4.10
N ILE A 124 -10.17 -10.81 -5.25
CA ILE A 124 -10.92 -11.07 -6.48
C ILE A 124 -11.79 -12.32 -6.31
N LYS A 125 -11.25 -13.39 -5.72
CA LYS A 125 -12.03 -14.62 -5.45
C LYS A 125 -13.25 -14.33 -4.58
N GLU A 126 -13.09 -13.54 -3.54
CA GLU A 126 -14.23 -13.17 -2.68
C GLU A 126 -15.23 -12.31 -3.44
N TYR A 127 -14.76 -11.43 -4.30
CA TYR A 127 -15.62 -10.53 -5.08
C TYR A 127 -16.54 -11.29 -6.03
N ILE A 128 -16.06 -12.35 -6.67
CA ILE A 128 -16.82 -13.10 -7.69
C ILE A 128 -17.66 -14.25 -7.12
N ARG A 129 -17.66 -14.45 -5.82
CA ARG A 129 -18.52 -15.45 -5.17
C ARG A 129 -19.99 -15.04 -5.15
#